data_3a19edf4020b39df5d99159772e765c8
#
_entry.id   3a19edf4020b39df5d99159772e765c8
#
_cell.length_a   1.000
_cell.length_b   1.000
_cell.length_c   1.000
_cell.angle_alpha   90.00
_cell.angle_beta   90.00
_cell.angle_gamma   90.00
#
_symmetry.space_group_name_H-M   'P 1'
#
loop_
_entity.id
_entity.type
_entity.pdbx_description
1 polymer ?
#
loop_
_entity_poly.entity_id
_entity_poly.type
_entity_poly.pdbx_seq_one_letter_code
_entity_poly.pdbx_strand_id
1 'polypeptide(L)'
;MKKIYILIAIIISSCTNNKNFEGKINFGIVIHGGAGTILKKNMTEEMERMYMNQLEEAVKIGYQIIKNNGDGKDAVEKTINYLEDSPLFNAGKGSVLTNEGTVELDASFMNGKSLDAGAVASVKFIKNPISAAIKVMKNSPHVMLSGKGADDFAKEQGLEIVDQNYFITER
;
A
#
# COMPACT_ATOMS: atom_id res chain seq x y z
N MET A 1 -32.33 51.53 -23.16
CA MET A 1 -32.27 50.07 -23.00
C MET A 1 -31.18 49.45 -23.88
N LYS A 2 -29.92 49.92 -23.81
CA LYS A 2 -28.80 49.40 -24.67
C LYS A 2 -27.49 49.10 -23.86
N LYS A 3 -27.54 48.98 -22.51
CA LYS A 3 -26.33 48.78 -21.69
C LYS A 3 -26.25 47.44 -20.97
N ILE A 4 -27.21 46.52 -21.17
CA ILE A 4 -27.26 45.22 -20.44
C ILE A 4 -26.59 44.07 -21.21
N TYR A 5 -26.32 44.22 -22.50
CA TYR A 5 -25.80 43.11 -23.33
C TYR A 5 -24.28 42.95 -23.34
N ILE A 6 -23.51 43.88 -22.71
CA ILE A 6 -22.04 43.84 -22.72
C ILE A 6 -21.49 43.02 -21.52
N LEU A 7 -22.29 42.81 -20.48
CA LEU A 7 -21.82 42.12 -19.26
C LEU A 7 -21.92 40.59 -19.31
N ILE A 8 -22.65 40.03 -20.28
CA ILE A 8 -22.85 38.57 -20.42
C ILE A 8 -21.78 37.92 -21.31
N ALA A 9 -21.07 38.68 -22.14
CA ALA A 9 -20.07 38.15 -23.06
C ALA A 9 -18.69 37.84 -22.40
N ILE A 10 -18.44 38.29 -21.17
CA ILE A 10 -17.12 38.12 -20.49
C ILE A 10 -17.03 36.83 -19.64
N ILE A 11 -18.14 36.16 -19.37
CA ILE A 11 -18.17 35.00 -18.48
C ILE A 11 -17.89 33.67 -19.22
N ILE A 12 -17.89 33.65 -20.56
CA ILE A 12 -17.74 32.42 -21.35
C ILE A 12 -16.28 32.13 -21.79
N SER A 13 -15.33 33.03 -21.48
CA SER A 13 -13.94 32.91 -21.97
C SER A 13 -12.95 32.34 -20.95
N SER A 14 -13.41 31.75 -19.87
CA SER A 14 -12.51 31.32 -18.77
C SER A 14 -12.35 29.81 -18.59
N CYS A 15 -12.75 28.98 -19.53
CA CYS A 15 -12.60 27.52 -19.40
C CYS A 15 -12.17 26.85 -20.72
N THR A 16 -11.01 27.20 -21.27
CA THR A 16 -10.32 26.31 -22.22
C THR A 16 -8.82 26.51 -22.18
N ASN A 17 -8.20 26.14 -21.06
CA ASN A 17 -6.80 25.73 -21.07
C ASN A 17 -6.74 24.24 -20.72
N ASN A 18 -7.40 23.39 -21.51
CA ASN A 18 -7.01 22.00 -21.62
C ASN A 18 -5.64 21.99 -22.33
N LYS A 19 -4.57 22.06 -21.55
CA LYS A 19 -3.30 21.50 -22.00
C LYS A 19 -3.57 20.02 -22.20
N ASN A 20 -3.79 19.62 -23.46
CA ASN A 20 -3.72 18.24 -23.86
C ASN A 20 -2.36 17.72 -23.38
N PHE A 21 -2.36 16.95 -22.32
CA PHE A 21 -1.24 16.10 -21.95
C PHE A 21 -1.21 15.01 -23.03
N GLU A 22 -0.56 15.29 -24.17
CA GLU A 22 -0.25 14.30 -25.20
C GLU A 22 0.92 13.42 -24.72
N GLY A 23 0.69 12.70 -23.64
CA GLY A 23 1.46 11.55 -23.23
C GLY A 23 0.46 10.59 -22.62
N LYS A 24 0.09 9.54 -23.33
CA LYS A 24 -0.73 8.47 -22.78
C LYS A 24 0.04 7.83 -21.62
N ILE A 25 -0.09 8.39 -20.41
CA ILE A 25 0.22 7.65 -19.21
C ILE A 25 -0.89 6.62 -19.08
N ASN A 26 -0.62 5.42 -19.55
CA ASN A 26 -1.60 4.35 -19.54
C ASN A 26 -1.74 3.72 -18.14
N PHE A 27 -0.80 3.97 -17.24
CA PHE A 27 -0.78 3.45 -15.87
C PHE A 27 0.14 4.30 -14.97
N GLY A 28 -0.03 4.14 -13.67
CA GLY A 28 0.85 4.73 -12.67
C GLY A 28 0.85 3.89 -11.39
N ILE A 29 1.89 4.04 -10.57
CA ILE A 29 1.98 3.47 -9.24
C ILE A 29 2.49 4.53 -8.28
N VAL A 30 1.88 4.59 -7.10
CA VAL A 30 2.28 5.45 -6.01
C VAL A 30 2.34 4.62 -4.74
N ILE A 31 3.35 4.83 -3.92
CA ILE A 31 3.49 4.19 -2.61
C ILE A 31 3.59 5.23 -1.52
N HIS A 32 3.28 4.83 -0.29
CA HIS A 32 3.44 5.60 0.91
C HIS A 32 4.28 4.80 1.91
N GLY A 33 5.41 5.35 2.34
CA GLY A 33 6.39 4.66 3.19
C GLY A 33 6.10 4.74 4.70
N GLY A 34 4.94 5.26 5.10
CA GLY A 34 4.56 5.43 6.50
C GLY A 34 4.47 6.89 6.94
N ALA A 35 3.88 7.14 8.11
CA ALA A 35 3.61 8.47 8.69
C ALA A 35 4.26 8.66 10.08
N GLY A 36 5.29 7.90 10.39
CA GLY A 36 6.02 8.01 11.66
C GLY A 36 6.86 9.28 11.78
N THR A 37 7.70 9.34 12.81
CA THR A 37 8.57 10.50 13.09
C THR A 37 9.74 10.53 12.09
N ILE A 38 9.44 10.76 10.82
CA ILE A 38 10.41 10.85 9.72
C ILE A 38 10.90 12.31 9.62
N LEU A 39 11.58 12.78 10.66
CA LEU A 39 12.18 14.11 10.62
C LEU A 39 13.63 13.98 10.14
N LYS A 40 13.98 14.68 9.08
CA LYS A 40 15.34 14.68 8.51
C LYS A 40 16.43 14.99 9.56
N LYS A 41 16.13 15.86 10.52
CA LYS A 41 17.06 16.17 11.64
C LYS A 41 17.37 14.99 12.57
N ASN A 42 16.53 13.93 12.54
CA ASN A 42 16.68 12.74 13.39
C ASN A 42 17.23 11.54 12.59
N MET A 43 17.55 11.73 11.31
CA MET A 43 18.07 10.69 10.43
C MET A 43 19.51 10.96 10.07
N THR A 44 20.34 9.92 10.09
CA THR A 44 21.66 10.00 9.46
C THR A 44 21.50 9.96 7.95
N GLU A 45 22.49 10.47 7.20
CA GLU A 45 22.49 10.37 5.74
C GLU A 45 22.45 8.91 5.26
N GLU A 46 23.02 8.00 6.01
CA GLU A 46 22.99 6.59 5.72
C GLU A 46 21.55 6.02 5.88
N MET A 47 20.87 6.34 6.98
CA MET A 47 19.47 5.95 7.17
C MET A 47 18.56 6.52 6.07
N GLU A 48 18.70 7.82 5.74
CA GLU A 48 17.93 8.43 4.66
C GLU A 48 18.13 7.66 3.35
N ARG A 49 19.38 7.34 3.01
CA ARG A 49 19.72 6.57 1.81
C ARG A 49 19.12 5.15 1.84
N MET A 50 19.15 4.47 2.98
CA MET A 50 18.54 3.15 3.13
C MET A 50 17.03 3.19 2.88
N TYR A 51 16.31 4.14 3.46
CA TYR A 51 14.87 4.31 3.23
C TYR A 51 14.56 4.62 1.76
N MET A 52 15.28 5.57 1.16
CA MET A 52 15.09 5.95 -0.23
C MET A 52 15.31 4.78 -1.18
N ASN A 53 16.37 4.00 -0.97
CA ASN A 53 16.66 2.82 -1.78
C ASN A 53 15.54 1.76 -1.66
N GLN A 54 15.04 1.50 -0.45
CA GLN A 54 13.98 0.53 -0.24
C GLN A 54 12.66 0.97 -0.91
N LEU A 55 12.30 2.25 -0.80
CA LEU A 55 11.12 2.79 -1.46
C LEU A 55 11.26 2.76 -2.99
N GLU A 56 12.43 3.10 -3.52
CA GLU A 56 12.69 3.05 -4.96
C GLU A 56 12.58 1.62 -5.51
N GLU A 57 13.17 0.63 -4.82
CA GLU A 57 13.06 -0.76 -5.23
C GLU A 57 11.61 -1.28 -5.12
N ALA A 58 10.88 -0.93 -4.06
CA ALA A 58 9.47 -1.29 -3.92
C ALA A 58 8.63 -0.75 -5.10
N VAL A 59 8.78 0.53 -5.45
CA VAL A 59 8.09 1.13 -6.60
C VAL A 59 8.49 0.46 -7.91
N LYS A 60 9.77 0.14 -8.11
CA LYS A 60 10.26 -0.53 -9.32
C LYS A 60 9.61 -1.90 -9.50
N ILE A 61 9.46 -2.69 -8.42
CA ILE A 61 8.80 -4.01 -8.47
C ILE A 61 7.39 -3.86 -9.04
N GLY A 62 6.56 -3.01 -8.44
CA GLY A 62 5.18 -2.82 -8.90
C GLY A 62 5.11 -2.22 -10.30
N TYR A 63 5.96 -1.22 -10.60
CA TYR A 63 6.03 -0.60 -11.91
C TYR A 63 6.36 -1.61 -13.02
N GLN A 64 7.32 -2.50 -12.81
CA GLN A 64 7.69 -3.50 -13.81
C GLN A 64 6.57 -4.51 -14.07
N ILE A 65 5.81 -4.88 -13.06
CA ILE A 65 4.64 -5.76 -13.23
C ILE A 65 3.63 -5.10 -14.16
N ILE A 66 3.24 -3.86 -13.88
CA ILE A 66 2.25 -3.14 -14.69
C ILE A 66 2.79 -2.84 -16.11
N LYS A 67 4.04 -2.43 -16.21
CA LYS A 67 4.72 -2.18 -17.50
C LYS A 67 4.72 -3.40 -18.42
N ASN A 68 4.79 -4.59 -17.84
CA ASN A 68 4.76 -5.86 -18.55
C ASN A 68 3.33 -6.42 -18.71
N ASN A 69 2.30 -5.57 -18.61
CA ASN A 69 0.89 -5.92 -18.68
C ASN A 69 0.42 -6.91 -17.60
N GLY A 70 1.09 -6.94 -16.44
CA GLY A 70 0.65 -7.69 -15.26
C GLY A 70 -0.54 -7.02 -14.56
N ASP A 71 -1.19 -7.76 -13.67
CA ASP A 71 -2.35 -7.29 -12.91
C ASP A 71 -1.93 -6.24 -11.87
N GLY A 72 -2.73 -5.18 -11.74
CA GLY A 72 -2.53 -4.15 -10.72
C GLY A 72 -2.55 -4.69 -9.28
N LYS A 73 -3.36 -5.72 -9.02
CA LYS A 73 -3.37 -6.46 -7.75
C LYS A 73 -1.98 -7.08 -7.47
N ASP A 74 -1.39 -7.74 -8.45
CA ASP A 74 -0.07 -8.38 -8.28
C ASP A 74 1.02 -7.32 -8.08
N ALA A 75 0.90 -6.17 -8.75
CA ALA A 75 1.80 -5.05 -8.54
C ALA A 75 1.73 -4.52 -7.09
N VAL A 76 0.52 -4.31 -6.56
CA VAL A 76 0.31 -3.87 -5.18
C VAL A 76 0.83 -4.92 -4.19
N GLU A 77 0.44 -6.20 -4.38
CA GLU A 77 0.83 -7.30 -3.49
C GLU A 77 2.36 -7.41 -3.40
N LYS A 78 3.05 -7.48 -4.54
CA LYS A 78 4.52 -7.64 -4.54
C LYS A 78 5.26 -6.42 -4.02
N THR A 79 4.75 -5.21 -4.29
CA THR A 79 5.30 -3.98 -3.72
C THR A 79 5.20 -3.97 -2.20
N ILE A 80 4.04 -4.33 -1.65
CA ILE A 80 3.83 -4.34 -0.20
C ILE A 80 4.59 -5.50 0.45
N ASN A 81 4.60 -6.71 -0.12
CA ASN A 81 5.41 -7.81 0.38
C ASN A 81 6.88 -7.42 0.56
N TYR A 82 7.44 -6.68 -0.41
CA TYR A 82 8.81 -6.20 -0.31
C TYR A 82 9.01 -5.21 0.87
N LEU A 83 8.02 -4.35 1.14
CA LEU A 83 8.06 -3.45 2.31
C LEU A 83 7.84 -4.20 3.63
N GLU A 84 6.95 -5.22 3.65
CA GLU A 84 6.70 -6.06 4.82
C GLU A 84 7.92 -6.93 5.19
N ASP A 85 8.74 -7.32 4.23
CA ASP A 85 9.97 -8.09 4.46
C ASP A 85 11.16 -7.19 4.88
N SER A 86 11.01 -5.87 4.82
CA SER A 86 12.04 -4.89 5.18
C SER A 86 11.98 -4.51 6.66
N PRO A 87 13.12 -4.50 7.39
CA PRO A 87 13.14 -4.08 8.79
C PRO A 87 12.99 -2.56 8.98
N LEU A 88 12.93 -1.78 7.89
CA LEU A 88 12.91 -0.31 7.94
C LEU A 88 11.51 0.27 8.17
N PHE A 89 10.46 -0.49 7.91
CA PHE A 89 9.08 -0.01 7.97
C PHE A 89 8.31 -0.62 9.14
N ASN A 90 7.31 0.10 9.63
CA ASN A 90 6.35 -0.47 10.57
C ASN A 90 5.29 -1.28 9.79
N ALA A 91 5.75 -2.39 9.18
CA ALA A 91 4.92 -3.28 8.38
C ALA A 91 5.63 -4.65 8.34
N GLY A 92 5.01 -5.72 8.79
CA GLY A 92 5.64 -7.04 8.84
C GLY A 92 6.91 -7.04 9.69
N LYS A 93 8.06 -7.38 9.09
CA LYS A 93 9.36 -7.36 9.78
C LYS A 93 9.74 -5.93 10.16
N GLY A 94 10.02 -5.70 11.45
CA GLY A 94 10.31 -4.36 11.97
C GLY A 94 9.08 -3.61 12.48
N SER A 95 7.93 -4.27 12.59
CA SER A 95 6.73 -3.71 13.22
C SER A 95 6.97 -3.38 14.68
N VAL A 96 6.26 -2.35 15.14
CA VAL A 96 6.25 -1.96 16.56
C VAL A 96 5.60 -3.04 17.42
N LEU A 97 6.04 -3.13 18.66
CA LEU A 97 5.47 -4.05 19.63
C LEU A 97 4.19 -3.47 20.25
N THR A 98 3.25 -4.33 20.56
CA THR A 98 2.11 -4.01 21.42
C THR A 98 2.58 -3.77 22.86
N ASN A 99 1.68 -3.29 23.73
CA ASN A 99 1.98 -3.15 25.16
C ASN A 99 2.35 -4.48 25.85
N GLU A 100 1.98 -5.60 25.26
CA GLU A 100 2.30 -6.96 25.78
C GLU A 100 3.62 -7.50 25.21
N GLY A 101 4.35 -6.72 24.41
CA GLY A 101 5.59 -7.13 23.79
C GLY A 101 5.44 -8.12 22.63
N THR A 102 4.27 -8.19 22.02
CA THR A 102 3.98 -8.99 20.82
C THR A 102 3.84 -8.12 19.58
N VAL A 103 3.99 -8.70 18.41
CA VAL A 103 3.66 -8.04 17.14
C VAL A 103 2.24 -8.41 16.74
N GLU A 104 1.44 -7.41 16.37
CA GLU A 104 0.14 -7.56 15.72
C GLU A 104 0.13 -6.73 14.44
N LEU A 105 -0.35 -7.34 13.37
CA LEU A 105 -0.30 -6.77 12.03
C LEU A 105 -1.70 -6.64 11.44
N ASP A 106 -1.87 -5.60 10.63
CA ASP A 106 -3.09 -5.31 9.90
C ASP A 106 -2.75 -5.08 8.42
N ALA A 107 -3.66 -5.49 7.54
CA ALA A 107 -3.56 -5.18 6.12
C ALA A 107 -4.95 -5.11 5.49
N SER A 108 -5.08 -4.30 4.45
CA SER A 108 -6.28 -4.26 3.63
C SER A 108 -5.95 -4.07 2.16
N PHE A 109 -6.81 -4.61 1.30
CA PHE A 109 -6.73 -4.45 -0.14
C PHE A 109 -8.11 -4.17 -0.72
N MET A 110 -8.16 -3.33 -1.74
CA MET A 110 -9.39 -3.06 -2.50
C MET A 110 -9.09 -3.04 -3.99
N ASN A 111 -9.91 -3.73 -4.77
CA ASN A 111 -9.88 -3.70 -6.22
C ASN A 111 -10.76 -2.54 -6.73
N GLY A 112 -10.14 -1.51 -7.29
CA GLY A 112 -10.85 -0.32 -7.76
C GLY A 112 -11.81 -0.56 -8.94
N LYS A 113 -11.67 -1.68 -9.68
CA LYS A 113 -12.54 -2.01 -10.81
C LYS A 113 -13.83 -2.70 -10.35
N SER A 114 -13.71 -3.71 -9.47
CA SER A 114 -14.86 -4.49 -8.98
C SER A 114 -15.41 -3.98 -7.66
N LEU A 115 -14.65 -3.15 -6.94
CA LEU A 115 -14.88 -2.68 -5.58
C LEU A 115 -14.85 -3.80 -4.52
N ASP A 116 -14.39 -5.00 -4.90
CA ASP A 116 -14.15 -6.07 -3.94
C ASP A 116 -13.02 -5.67 -2.99
N ALA A 117 -13.16 -6.01 -1.73
CA ALA A 117 -12.19 -5.70 -0.69
C ALA A 117 -11.94 -6.90 0.22
N GLY A 118 -10.76 -6.92 0.84
CA GLY A 118 -10.42 -7.88 1.87
C GLY A 118 -9.46 -7.27 2.88
N ALA A 119 -9.56 -7.70 4.13
CA ALA A 119 -8.72 -7.20 5.21
C ALA A 119 -8.40 -8.31 6.21
N VAL A 120 -7.28 -8.14 6.89
CA VAL A 120 -6.92 -8.86 8.11
C VAL A 120 -6.53 -7.88 9.20
N ALA A 121 -6.83 -8.18 10.45
CA ALA A 121 -6.46 -7.36 11.60
C ALA A 121 -5.98 -8.22 12.77
N SER A 122 -5.06 -7.66 13.57
CA SER A 122 -4.47 -8.31 14.76
C SER A 122 -3.93 -9.72 14.46
N VAL A 123 -3.36 -9.93 13.28
CA VAL A 123 -2.71 -11.20 12.91
C VAL A 123 -1.30 -11.24 13.47
N LYS A 124 -0.86 -12.44 13.91
CA LYS A 124 0.37 -12.59 14.68
C LYS A 124 1.43 -13.44 13.99
N PHE A 125 1.04 -14.27 13.02
CA PHE A 125 1.92 -15.27 12.44
C PHE A 125 2.00 -15.24 10.92
N ILE A 126 1.22 -14.40 10.26
CA ILE A 126 1.22 -14.26 8.80
C ILE A 126 2.42 -13.43 8.39
N LYS A 127 3.36 -14.01 7.63
CA LYS A 127 4.57 -13.29 7.18
C LYS A 127 4.23 -12.02 6.40
N ASN A 128 3.31 -12.14 5.45
CA ASN A 128 2.89 -11.05 4.57
C ASN A 128 1.37 -10.81 4.68
N PRO A 129 0.92 -9.96 5.60
CA PRO A 129 -0.52 -9.70 5.82
C PRO A 129 -1.29 -9.23 4.60
N ILE A 130 -0.66 -8.48 3.69
CA ILE A 130 -1.32 -8.03 2.45
C ILE A 130 -1.77 -9.20 1.57
N SER A 131 -0.98 -10.27 1.51
CA SER A 131 -1.36 -11.49 0.78
C SER A 131 -2.58 -12.17 1.42
N ALA A 132 -2.67 -12.14 2.75
CA ALA A 132 -3.85 -12.65 3.47
C ALA A 132 -5.10 -11.78 3.21
N ALA A 133 -4.98 -10.47 3.22
CA ALA A 133 -6.08 -9.56 2.87
C ALA A 133 -6.62 -9.85 1.45
N ILE A 134 -5.73 -10.09 0.48
CA ILE A 134 -6.13 -10.48 -0.88
C ILE A 134 -6.80 -11.86 -0.91
N LYS A 135 -6.33 -12.81 -0.09
CA LYS A 135 -6.99 -14.13 0.05
C LYS A 135 -8.38 -14.01 0.67
N VAL A 136 -8.55 -13.15 1.69
CA VAL A 136 -9.88 -12.87 2.27
C VAL A 136 -10.82 -12.36 1.19
N MET A 137 -10.40 -11.36 0.39
CA MET A 137 -11.19 -10.83 -0.71
C MET A 137 -11.61 -11.91 -1.74
N LYS A 138 -10.68 -12.82 -2.07
CA LYS A 138 -10.91 -13.78 -3.17
C LYS A 138 -11.58 -15.07 -2.75
N ASN A 139 -11.28 -15.55 -1.56
CA ASN A 139 -11.52 -16.92 -1.15
C ASN A 139 -12.40 -17.04 0.10
N SER A 140 -13.00 -15.94 0.56
CA SER A 140 -13.94 -15.96 1.69
C SER A 140 -15.20 -15.14 1.38
N PRO A 141 -16.32 -15.41 2.07
CA PRO A 141 -17.53 -14.59 1.99
C PRO A 141 -17.42 -13.30 2.82
N HIS A 142 -16.31 -13.10 3.54
CA HIS A 142 -16.12 -11.98 4.44
C HIS A 142 -15.25 -10.90 3.79
N VAL A 143 -15.44 -9.66 4.21
CA VAL A 143 -14.56 -8.54 3.83
C VAL A 143 -13.36 -8.45 4.78
N MET A 144 -13.47 -8.97 6.00
CA MET A 144 -12.43 -8.90 7.01
C MET A 144 -12.42 -10.13 7.90
N LEU A 145 -11.22 -10.59 8.23
CA LEU A 145 -10.95 -11.58 9.28
C LEU A 145 -9.99 -10.99 10.31
N SER A 146 -10.00 -11.49 11.54
CA SER A 146 -9.11 -10.97 12.58
C SER A 146 -8.55 -12.05 13.52
N GLY A 147 -7.43 -11.72 14.16
CA GLY A 147 -6.78 -12.54 15.19
C GLY A 147 -6.50 -13.96 14.73
N LYS A 148 -6.64 -14.91 15.66
CA LYS A 148 -6.36 -16.33 15.41
C LYS A 148 -7.15 -16.90 14.22
N GLY A 149 -8.39 -16.48 14.03
CA GLY A 149 -9.20 -16.94 12.89
C GLY A 149 -8.61 -16.52 11.54
N ALA A 150 -8.02 -15.34 11.45
CA ALA A 150 -7.31 -14.88 10.26
C ALA A 150 -5.98 -15.63 10.04
N ASP A 151 -5.22 -15.91 11.11
CA ASP A 151 -4.00 -16.73 11.03
C ASP A 151 -4.30 -18.15 10.56
N ASP A 152 -5.35 -18.80 11.11
CA ASP A 152 -5.78 -20.14 10.71
C ASP A 152 -6.20 -20.15 9.22
N PHE A 153 -7.04 -19.18 8.80
CA PHE A 153 -7.44 -19.02 7.39
C PHE A 153 -6.23 -18.85 6.47
N ALA A 154 -5.27 -17.99 6.82
CA ALA A 154 -4.09 -17.77 6.02
C ALA A 154 -3.28 -19.07 5.83
N LYS A 155 -3.13 -19.86 6.89
CA LYS A 155 -2.49 -21.17 6.85
C LYS A 155 -3.22 -22.15 5.92
N GLU A 156 -4.55 -22.21 6.00
CA GLU A 156 -5.39 -23.02 5.11
C GLU A 156 -5.26 -22.58 3.64
N GLN A 157 -5.05 -21.27 3.40
CA GLN A 157 -4.83 -20.72 2.06
C GLN A 157 -3.40 -20.93 1.55
N GLY A 158 -2.54 -21.61 2.30
CA GLY A 158 -1.16 -21.92 1.92
C GLY A 158 -0.20 -20.74 2.01
N LEU A 159 -0.52 -19.72 2.81
CA LEU A 159 0.39 -18.61 3.06
C LEU A 159 1.49 -18.99 4.04
N GLU A 160 2.63 -18.31 3.93
CA GLU A 160 3.78 -18.52 4.82
C GLU A 160 3.45 -18.01 6.23
N ILE A 161 3.59 -18.91 7.19
CA ILE A 161 3.39 -18.64 8.62
C ILE A 161 4.76 -18.65 9.29
N VAL A 162 5.03 -17.63 10.09
CA VAL A 162 6.32 -17.43 10.78
C VAL A 162 6.11 -17.27 12.29
N ASP A 163 7.20 -17.45 13.05
CA ASP A 163 7.19 -17.15 14.48
C ASP A 163 7.25 -15.64 14.74
N GLN A 164 6.77 -15.20 15.90
CA GLN A 164 6.80 -13.79 16.34
C GLN A 164 8.21 -13.17 16.27
N ASN A 165 9.25 -13.96 16.52
CA ASN A 165 10.64 -13.49 16.46
C ASN A 165 11.07 -13.04 15.05
N TYR A 166 10.40 -13.51 14.00
CA TYR A 166 10.66 -13.05 12.62
C TYR A 166 10.44 -11.55 12.47
N PHE A 167 9.44 -11.00 13.14
CA PHE A 167 9.04 -9.60 13.02
C PHE A 167 9.87 -8.66 13.88
N ILE A 168 10.44 -9.17 14.98
CA ILE A 168 11.20 -8.39 15.97
C ILE A 168 12.59 -8.08 15.41
N THR A 169 12.97 -6.82 15.44
CA THR A 169 14.29 -6.35 15.00
C THR A 169 14.96 -5.54 16.11
N GLU A 170 16.25 -5.32 16.02
CA GLU A 170 17.03 -4.52 16.98
C GLU A 170 16.74 -2.99 16.91
N ARG A 171 15.80 -2.58 16.09
CA ARG A 171 15.46 -1.18 15.85
C ARG A 171 14.63 -0.57 16.98
#